data_fafe29fe9b30151288cec2ce04cb3a32
#
_entry.id   fafe29fe9b30151288cec2ce04cb3a32
#
_cell.length_a   1.000
_cell.length_b   1.000
_cell.length_c   1.000
_cell.angle_alpha   90.00
_cell.angle_beta   90.00
_cell.angle_gamma   90.00
#
_symmetry.space_group_name_H-M   'P 1'
#
loop_
_entity.id
_entity.type
_entity.pdbx_description
1 polymer ?
#
loop_
_entity_poly.entity_id
_entity_poly.type
_entity_poly.pdbx_seq_one_letter_code
_entity_poly.pdbx_strand_id
1 'polypeptide(L)'
;CAQFKHVYLVLGNHEFYGLSRTEGLKLATRLEQETQPHGKLSILNRHRAELPGFPNIVLLGCTLQSRIPSESVNAVLSRIGDFQRILDWSIADHNAEHTQDTEWLAHQIKTIKAEKGNATVIVITHHAPCVQESSRPEQVDNPWTCSFATELLDGTTVFAQAQHWIFGHTHYTTSFIKEGVRLVSNQRGYHHASNSVEKGASVSSHEFDINETISLD
;
A
#
# COMPACT_ATOMS: atom_id res chain seq x y z
N CYS A 1 16.10 -8.77 -4.44
CA CYS A 1 15.59 -10.11 -4.03
C CYS A 1 16.69 -11.04 -3.47
N ALA A 2 17.97 -10.86 -3.81
CA ALA A 2 19.06 -11.80 -3.47
C ALA A 2 19.22 -12.15 -1.97
N GLN A 3 18.71 -11.32 -1.07
CA GLN A 3 18.80 -11.54 0.40
C GLN A 3 17.59 -12.33 0.95
N PHE A 4 16.52 -12.51 0.17
CA PHE A 4 15.28 -13.13 0.60
C PHE A 4 14.89 -14.27 -0.34
N LYS A 5 14.28 -15.33 0.21
CA LYS A 5 13.74 -16.44 -0.60
C LYS A 5 12.57 -15.98 -1.47
N HIS A 6 11.78 -15.02 -0.99
CA HIS A 6 10.63 -14.44 -1.69
C HIS A 6 10.50 -12.96 -1.36
N VAL A 7 10.14 -12.17 -2.35
CA VAL A 7 9.81 -10.75 -2.23
C VAL A 7 8.45 -10.52 -2.87
N TYR A 8 7.55 -9.92 -2.14
CA TYR A 8 6.24 -9.48 -2.64
C TYR A 8 6.26 -7.97 -2.78
N LEU A 9 6.01 -7.47 -3.98
CA LEU A 9 6.09 -6.05 -4.32
C LEU A 9 4.72 -5.54 -4.77
N VAL A 10 4.21 -4.53 -4.07
CA VAL A 10 3.10 -3.70 -4.54
C VAL A 10 3.68 -2.45 -5.17
N LEU A 11 3.19 -2.09 -6.37
CA LEU A 11 3.60 -0.88 -7.05
C LEU A 11 2.91 0.33 -6.42
N GLY A 12 3.69 1.39 -6.15
CA GLY A 12 3.17 2.68 -5.73
C GLY A 12 2.95 3.63 -6.91
N ASN A 13 2.72 4.90 -6.61
CA ASN A 13 2.53 5.93 -7.63
C ASN A 13 3.84 6.30 -8.36
N HIS A 14 4.97 6.30 -7.65
CA HIS A 14 6.26 6.71 -8.22
C HIS A 14 6.78 5.75 -9.28
N GLU A 15 6.41 4.47 -9.25
CA GLU A 15 6.77 3.48 -10.25
C GLU A 15 6.20 3.80 -11.64
N PHE A 16 5.23 4.71 -11.72
CA PHE A 16 4.60 5.13 -12.98
C PHE A 16 5.04 6.52 -13.46
N TYR A 17 5.92 7.21 -12.74
CA TYR A 17 6.37 8.54 -13.16
C TYR A 17 7.12 8.49 -14.49
N GLY A 18 6.68 9.30 -15.46
CA GLY A 18 7.18 9.29 -16.82
C GLY A 18 6.64 8.18 -17.73
N LEU A 19 5.71 7.37 -17.22
CA LEU A 19 5.07 6.25 -17.92
C LEU A 19 3.54 6.37 -17.80
N SER A 20 2.83 5.75 -18.72
CA SER A 20 1.42 5.40 -18.48
C SER A 20 1.29 4.22 -17.52
N ARG A 21 0.10 4.05 -16.91
CA ARG A 21 -0.19 2.86 -16.07
C ARG A 21 0.08 1.57 -16.84
N THR A 22 -0.36 1.49 -18.09
CA THR A 22 -0.17 0.30 -18.94
C THR A 22 1.30 -0.03 -19.18
N GLU A 23 2.13 0.97 -19.46
CA GLU A 23 3.57 0.76 -19.67
C GLU A 23 4.28 0.35 -18.38
N GLY A 24 3.98 1.00 -17.25
CA GLY A 24 4.53 0.62 -15.96
C GLY A 24 4.20 -0.81 -15.57
N LEU A 25 2.95 -1.25 -15.77
CA LEU A 25 2.55 -2.64 -15.51
C LEU A 25 3.26 -3.64 -16.43
N LYS A 26 3.49 -3.30 -17.71
CA LYS A 26 4.27 -4.16 -18.62
C LYS A 26 5.73 -4.29 -18.16
N LEU A 27 6.34 -3.20 -17.69
CA LEU A 27 7.70 -3.24 -17.14
C LEU A 27 7.77 -4.07 -15.86
N ALA A 28 6.80 -3.94 -14.98
CA ALA A 28 6.69 -4.72 -13.77
C ALA A 28 6.58 -6.22 -14.07
N THR A 29 5.73 -6.61 -15.02
CA THR A 29 5.60 -8.01 -15.48
C THR A 29 6.91 -8.56 -16.04
N ARG A 30 7.66 -7.75 -16.79
CA ARG A 30 8.99 -8.16 -17.29
C ARG A 30 9.97 -8.39 -16.15
N LEU A 31 10.00 -7.46 -15.18
CA LEU A 31 10.87 -7.59 -13.99
C LEU A 31 10.57 -8.86 -13.19
N GLU A 32 9.30 -9.21 -13.05
CA GLU A 32 8.88 -10.45 -12.37
C GLU A 32 9.35 -11.71 -13.11
N GLN A 33 9.40 -11.65 -14.45
CA GLN A 33 9.83 -12.77 -15.31
C GLN A 33 11.36 -12.90 -15.39
N GLU A 34 12.13 -11.91 -14.98
CA GLU A 34 13.58 -12.00 -14.95
C GLU A 34 14.04 -13.12 -14.01
N THR A 35 14.93 -13.99 -14.52
CA THR A 35 15.50 -15.07 -13.72
C THR A 35 16.39 -14.50 -12.63
N GLN A 36 15.95 -14.58 -11.40
CA GLN A 36 16.73 -14.16 -10.23
C GLN A 36 17.52 -15.36 -9.69
N PRO A 37 18.85 -15.25 -9.56
CA PRO A 37 19.67 -16.38 -9.08
C PRO A 37 19.42 -16.74 -7.60
N HIS A 38 18.84 -15.83 -6.80
CA HIS A 38 18.75 -15.99 -5.35
C HIS A 38 17.44 -15.49 -4.74
N GLY A 39 16.31 -15.67 -5.38
CA GLY A 39 15.03 -15.29 -4.80
C GLY A 39 13.98 -15.03 -5.86
N LYS A 40 12.73 -15.21 -5.49
CA LYS A 40 11.60 -14.99 -6.35
C LYS A 40 10.95 -13.64 -6.04
N LEU A 41 10.74 -12.84 -7.06
CA LEU A 41 9.90 -11.64 -7.00
C LEU A 41 8.48 -12.01 -7.44
N SER A 42 7.48 -11.56 -6.70
CA SER A 42 6.08 -11.59 -7.11
C SER A 42 5.49 -10.18 -7.00
N ILE A 43 4.93 -9.69 -8.11
CA ILE A 43 4.29 -8.38 -8.17
C ILE A 43 2.81 -8.52 -7.87
N LEU A 44 2.38 -7.80 -6.84
CA LEU A 44 1.01 -7.86 -6.36
C LEU A 44 0.20 -6.69 -6.96
N ASN A 45 -0.34 -6.88 -8.15
CA ASN A 45 -1.28 -5.97 -8.78
C ASN A 45 -2.63 -6.66 -8.96
N ARG A 46 -3.55 -6.48 -8.01
CA ARG A 46 -4.74 -7.32 -7.83
C ARG A 46 -4.38 -8.81 -7.91
N HIS A 47 -3.43 -9.19 -7.07
CA HIS A 47 -2.89 -10.54 -7.07
C HIS A 47 -3.05 -11.19 -5.68
N ARG A 48 -3.53 -12.45 -5.71
CA ARG A 48 -3.60 -13.35 -4.55
C ARG A 48 -2.42 -14.30 -4.60
N ALA A 49 -1.65 -14.38 -3.52
CA ALA A 49 -0.55 -15.31 -3.36
C ALA A 49 -0.71 -16.12 -2.07
N GLU A 50 -0.29 -17.38 -2.09
CA GLU A 50 -0.15 -18.20 -0.89
C GLU A 50 1.31 -18.15 -0.43
N LEU A 51 1.51 -18.07 0.88
CA LEU A 51 2.86 -18.01 1.43
C LEU A 51 3.50 -19.42 1.40
N PRO A 52 4.64 -19.62 0.72
CA PRO A 52 5.27 -20.94 0.63
C PRO A 52 5.57 -21.54 2.00
N GLY A 53 5.08 -22.76 2.25
CA GLY A 53 5.19 -23.45 3.53
C GLY A 53 4.09 -23.09 4.55
N PHE A 54 3.21 -22.14 4.25
CA PHE A 54 2.14 -21.69 5.14
C PHE A 54 0.79 -21.66 4.41
N PRO A 55 0.16 -22.81 4.14
CA PRO A 55 -1.03 -22.91 3.28
C PRO A 55 -2.27 -22.18 3.81
N ASN A 56 -2.27 -21.81 5.08
CA ASN A 56 -3.34 -21.06 5.72
C ASN A 56 -3.10 -19.55 5.71
N ILE A 57 -1.98 -19.07 5.13
CA ILE A 57 -1.68 -17.64 5.02
C ILE A 57 -1.82 -17.21 3.56
N VAL A 58 -2.69 -16.26 3.33
CA VAL A 58 -2.98 -15.71 1.99
C VAL A 58 -2.64 -14.24 1.96
N LEU A 59 -1.83 -13.86 0.98
CA LEU A 59 -1.47 -12.49 0.70
C LEU A 59 -2.38 -11.95 -0.40
N LEU A 60 -2.91 -10.75 -0.20
CA LEU A 60 -3.64 -9.99 -1.22
C LEU A 60 -2.93 -8.66 -1.43
N GLY A 61 -2.62 -8.30 -2.67
CA GLY A 61 -1.95 -7.03 -2.91
C GLY A 61 -2.45 -6.28 -4.13
N CYS A 62 -2.54 -4.97 -3.99
CA CYS A 62 -2.84 -4.00 -5.04
C CYS A 62 -2.31 -2.62 -4.66
N THR A 63 -2.28 -1.67 -5.61
CA THR A 63 -1.92 -0.28 -5.30
C THR A 63 -2.93 0.35 -4.35
N LEU A 64 -4.19 -0.02 -4.45
CA LEU A 64 -5.39 0.47 -3.79
C LEU A 64 -5.85 1.83 -4.32
N GLN A 65 -4.92 2.74 -4.64
CA GLN A 65 -5.23 4.14 -4.79
C GLN A 65 -6.08 4.66 -3.62
N SER A 66 -6.64 5.84 -3.73
CA SER A 66 -7.53 6.40 -2.72
C SER A 66 -8.67 7.14 -3.40
N ARG A 67 -9.79 7.28 -2.72
CA ARG A 67 -10.93 7.99 -3.30
C ARG A 67 -10.77 9.49 -3.15
N ILE A 68 -10.69 10.19 -4.26
CA ILE A 68 -10.65 11.66 -4.32
C ILE A 68 -12.08 12.18 -4.58
N PRO A 69 -12.73 12.81 -3.60
CA PRO A 69 -14.06 13.37 -3.78
C PRO A 69 -14.02 14.66 -4.61
N SER A 70 -15.15 15.02 -5.23
CA SER A 70 -15.24 16.14 -6.17
C SER A 70 -14.80 17.48 -5.58
N GLU A 71 -15.10 17.71 -4.31
CA GLU A 71 -14.75 18.93 -3.58
C GLU A 71 -13.23 19.08 -3.34
N SER A 72 -12.47 18.00 -3.33
CA SER A 72 -11.02 18.00 -3.12
C SER A 72 -10.20 18.07 -4.40
N VAL A 73 -10.82 17.91 -5.57
CA VAL A 73 -10.11 17.80 -6.87
C VAL A 73 -9.13 18.95 -7.10
N ASN A 74 -9.56 20.20 -6.89
CA ASN A 74 -8.71 21.37 -7.11
C ASN A 74 -7.49 21.39 -6.16
N ALA A 75 -7.69 21.04 -4.90
CA ALA A 75 -6.63 20.96 -3.91
C ALA A 75 -5.63 19.86 -4.28
N VAL A 76 -6.12 18.69 -4.67
CA VAL A 76 -5.31 17.55 -5.09
C VAL A 76 -4.49 17.90 -6.34
N LEU A 77 -5.11 18.40 -7.40
CA LEU A 77 -4.41 18.76 -8.64
C LEU A 77 -3.34 19.83 -8.44
N SER A 78 -3.50 20.71 -7.44
CA SER A 78 -2.53 21.76 -7.14
C SER A 78 -1.32 21.27 -6.32
N ARG A 79 -1.42 20.11 -5.66
CA ARG A 79 -0.40 19.64 -4.69
C ARG A 79 0.18 18.28 -5.01
N ILE A 80 -0.59 17.40 -5.65
CA ILE A 80 -0.19 16.02 -5.90
C ILE A 80 0.39 15.90 -7.31
N GLY A 81 1.65 15.51 -7.38
CA GLY A 81 2.41 15.44 -8.62
C GLY A 81 2.04 14.28 -9.55
N ASP A 82 1.27 13.31 -9.09
CA ASP A 82 0.91 12.11 -9.85
C ASP A 82 0.19 12.45 -11.15
N PHE A 83 -0.75 13.41 -11.08
CA PHE A 83 -1.56 13.87 -12.22
C PHE A 83 -0.78 14.71 -13.25
N GLN A 84 0.49 15.01 -12.96
CA GLN A 84 1.42 15.72 -13.87
C GLN A 84 2.54 14.78 -14.36
N ARG A 85 2.84 13.71 -13.63
CA ARG A 85 4.00 12.85 -13.83
C ARG A 85 3.67 11.48 -14.39
N ILE A 86 2.47 10.98 -14.13
CA ILE A 86 1.97 9.73 -14.75
C ILE A 86 1.29 10.14 -16.06
N LEU A 87 1.71 9.55 -17.16
CA LEU A 87 1.17 9.89 -18.48
C LEU A 87 -0.26 9.38 -18.61
N ASP A 88 -1.11 10.21 -19.22
CA ASP A 88 -2.53 9.90 -19.48
C ASP A 88 -3.30 9.48 -18.19
N TRP A 89 -3.00 10.17 -17.07
CA TRP A 89 -3.58 9.87 -15.77
C TRP A 89 -4.45 11.01 -15.25
N SER A 90 -5.71 10.73 -15.00
CA SER A 90 -6.68 11.69 -14.49
C SER A 90 -7.22 11.29 -13.11
N ILE A 91 -7.93 12.22 -12.45
CA ILE A 91 -8.70 11.94 -11.22
C ILE A 91 -9.73 10.82 -11.47
N ALA A 92 -10.34 10.79 -12.66
CA ALA A 92 -11.32 9.76 -13.00
C ALA A 92 -10.66 8.38 -13.08
N ASP A 93 -9.48 8.26 -13.70
CA ASP A 93 -8.72 7.02 -13.77
C ASP A 93 -8.27 6.56 -12.39
N HIS A 94 -7.78 7.48 -11.57
CA HIS A 94 -7.38 7.22 -10.18
C HIS A 94 -8.56 6.65 -9.36
N ASN A 95 -9.71 7.29 -9.42
CA ASN A 95 -10.91 6.82 -8.72
C ASN A 95 -11.46 5.50 -9.28
N ALA A 96 -11.34 5.28 -10.59
CA ALA A 96 -11.71 4.01 -11.22
C ALA A 96 -10.81 2.85 -10.77
N GLU A 97 -9.50 3.06 -10.71
CA GLU A 97 -8.54 2.09 -10.15
C GLU A 97 -8.85 1.78 -8.68
N HIS A 98 -9.11 2.82 -7.86
CA HIS A 98 -9.52 2.64 -6.47
C HIS A 98 -10.77 1.75 -6.35
N THR A 99 -11.79 2.01 -7.16
CA THR A 99 -13.01 1.20 -7.16
C THR A 99 -12.72 -0.25 -7.52
N GLN A 100 -11.95 -0.49 -8.59
CA GLN A 100 -11.58 -1.84 -9.01
C GLN A 100 -10.76 -2.57 -7.95
N ASP A 101 -9.82 -1.89 -7.29
CA ASP A 101 -8.98 -2.48 -6.24
C ASP A 101 -9.81 -2.86 -5.01
N THR A 102 -10.71 -1.98 -4.57
CA THR A 102 -11.59 -2.24 -3.41
C THR A 102 -12.60 -3.35 -3.68
N GLU A 103 -13.22 -3.38 -4.84
CA GLU A 103 -14.13 -4.45 -5.26
C GLU A 103 -13.40 -5.81 -5.33
N TRP A 104 -12.21 -5.82 -5.93
CA TRP A 104 -11.38 -7.01 -6.01
C TRP A 104 -10.97 -7.52 -4.62
N LEU A 105 -10.46 -6.65 -3.74
CA LEU A 105 -10.11 -7.03 -2.37
C LEU A 105 -11.31 -7.60 -1.61
N ALA A 106 -12.44 -6.91 -1.68
CA ALA A 106 -13.66 -7.36 -1.01
C ALA A 106 -14.12 -8.74 -1.50
N HIS A 107 -14.05 -8.97 -2.81
CA HIS A 107 -14.36 -10.28 -3.39
C HIS A 107 -13.38 -11.36 -2.91
N GLN A 108 -12.07 -11.09 -2.95
CA GLN A 108 -11.06 -12.06 -2.54
C GLN A 108 -11.17 -12.43 -1.05
N ILE A 109 -11.35 -11.44 -0.17
CA ILE A 109 -11.52 -11.70 1.27
C ILE A 109 -12.73 -12.61 1.52
N LYS A 110 -13.89 -12.32 0.91
CA LYS A 110 -15.09 -13.17 1.02
C LYS A 110 -14.83 -14.59 0.52
N THR A 111 -14.17 -14.71 -0.63
CA THR A 111 -13.86 -16.01 -1.24
C THR A 111 -12.94 -16.83 -0.35
N ILE A 112 -11.86 -16.22 0.16
CA ILE A 112 -10.91 -16.90 1.07
C ILE A 112 -11.60 -17.38 2.34
N LYS A 113 -12.43 -16.53 2.94
CA LYS A 113 -13.16 -16.91 4.16
C LYS A 113 -14.19 -18.02 3.92
N ALA A 114 -14.76 -18.09 2.73
CA ALA A 114 -15.65 -19.20 2.34
C ALA A 114 -14.88 -20.49 2.05
N GLU A 115 -13.72 -20.41 1.37
CA GLU A 115 -12.89 -21.56 1.01
C GLU A 115 -12.09 -22.11 2.20
N LYS A 116 -11.55 -21.22 3.04
CA LYS A 116 -10.60 -21.52 4.12
C LYS A 116 -10.96 -20.69 5.36
N GLY A 117 -12.01 -21.04 6.06
CA GLY A 117 -12.58 -20.24 7.17
C GLY A 117 -11.55 -19.71 8.19
N ASN A 118 -10.50 -20.50 8.46
CA ASN A 118 -9.43 -20.14 9.41
C ASN A 118 -8.20 -19.53 8.74
N ALA A 119 -8.26 -19.14 7.45
CA ALA A 119 -7.10 -18.54 6.79
C ALA A 119 -6.79 -17.16 7.37
N THR A 120 -5.50 -16.92 7.60
CA THR A 120 -4.96 -15.60 7.90
C THR A 120 -4.83 -14.82 6.58
N VAL A 121 -5.60 -13.74 6.45
CA VAL A 121 -5.55 -12.84 5.30
C VAL A 121 -4.67 -11.65 5.63
N ILE A 122 -3.62 -11.45 4.83
CA ILE A 122 -2.73 -10.29 4.91
C ILE A 122 -2.94 -9.46 3.66
N VAL A 123 -3.38 -8.23 3.83
CA VAL A 123 -3.53 -7.26 2.73
C VAL A 123 -2.29 -6.39 2.67
N ILE A 124 -1.76 -6.18 1.47
CA ILE A 124 -0.60 -5.31 1.23
C ILE A 124 -0.99 -4.29 0.18
N THR A 125 -0.96 -3.01 0.54
CA THR A 125 -1.31 -1.92 -0.37
C THR A 125 -0.26 -0.82 -0.37
N HIS A 126 -0.28 0.04 -1.39
CA HIS A 126 0.51 1.27 -1.36
C HIS A 126 -0.22 2.37 -0.60
N HIS A 127 -1.46 2.69 -0.96
CA HIS A 127 -2.27 3.66 -0.23
C HIS A 127 -2.80 3.08 1.08
N ALA A 128 -3.05 3.96 2.05
CA ALA A 128 -3.53 3.59 3.38
C ALA A 128 -5.04 3.26 3.37
N PRO A 129 -5.48 2.24 4.12
CA PRO A 129 -6.89 1.84 4.17
C PRO A 129 -7.73 2.65 5.17
N CYS A 130 -7.13 3.59 5.89
CA CYS A 130 -7.83 4.49 6.82
C CYS A 130 -7.06 5.80 6.94
N VAL A 131 -7.75 6.85 7.38
CA VAL A 131 -7.20 8.20 7.48
C VAL A 131 -6.49 8.41 8.83
N GLN A 132 -7.16 8.05 9.92
CA GLN A 132 -6.61 8.24 11.25
C GLN A 132 -5.43 7.29 11.51
N GLU A 133 -4.40 7.79 12.19
CA GLU A 133 -3.18 7.07 12.56
C GLU A 133 -2.32 6.56 11.39
N SER A 134 -2.74 6.75 10.13
CA SER A 134 -1.98 6.32 8.94
C SER A 134 -0.97 7.35 8.44
N SER A 135 -1.07 8.59 8.89
CA SER A 135 -0.15 9.69 8.56
C SER A 135 0.18 10.50 9.81
N ARG A 136 1.11 11.44 9.68
CA ARG A 136 1.45 12.36 10.77
C ARG A 136 0.21 13.13 11.22
N PRO A 137 -0.01 13.33 12.53
CA PRO A 137 -1.20 14.03 13.04
C PRO A 137 -1.43 15.41 12.40
N GLU A 138 -0.35 16.13 12.09
CA GLU A 138 -0.41 17.46 11.47
C GLU A 138 -0.87 17.43 10.00
N GLN A 139 -0.94 16.25 9.40
CA GLN A 139 -1.30 16.06 7.98
C GLN A 139 -2.72 15.53 7.78
N VAL A 140 -3.39 15.11 8.84
CA VAL A 140 -4.71 14.44 8.74
C VAL A 140 -5.77 15.36 8.15
N ASP A 141 -5.73 16.66 8.48
CA ASP A 141 -6.74 17.65 8.06
C ASP A 141 -6.38 18.41 6.78
N ASN A 142 -5.35 17.99 6.05
CA ASN A 142 -5.01 18.63 4.77
C ASN A 142 -6.11 18.39 3.72
N PRO A 143 -6.44 19.40 2.90
CA PRO A 143 -7.48 19.26 1.87
C PRO A 143 -7.18 18.19 0.79
N TRP A 144 -5.94 17.71 0.71
CA TRP A 144 -5.50 16.66 -0.21
C TRP A 144 -5.21 15.31 0.48
N THR A 145 -5.53 15.14 1.76
CA THR A 145 -5.33 13.88 2.52
C THR A 145 -6.04 12.71 1.84
N CYS A 146 -7.17 12.95 1.19
CA CYS A 146 -7.91 11.96 0.42
C CYS A 146 -7.13 11.36 -0.75
N SER A 147 -5.97 11.90 -1.15
CA SER A 147 -5.10 11.29 -2.14
C SER A 147 -4.10 10.28 -1.55
N PHE A 148 -4.07 10.10 -0.23
CA PHE A 148 -3.16 9.19 0.45
C PHE A 148 -3.88 8.02 1.13
N ALA A 149 -5.12 8.24 1.54
CA ALA A 149 -5.87 7.28 2.35
C ALA A 149 -7.36 7.35 2.07
N THR A 150 -8.04 6.21 2.22
CA THR A 150 -9.50 6.12 2.19
C THR A 150 -9.98 5.33 3.39
N GLU A 151 -11.06 5.76 4.03
CA GLU A 151 -11.63 5.01 5.14
C GLU A 151 -12.37 3.76 4.64
N LEU A 152 -11.75 2.60 4.80
CA LEU A 152 -12.28 1.29 4.45
C LEU A 152 -12.61 0.44 5.68
N LEU A 153 -12.08 0.81 6.84
CA LEU A 153 -12.22 0.06 8.10
C LEU A 153 -13.19 0.81 9.03
N ASP A 154 -14.48 0.68 8.75
CA ASP A 154 -15.56 1.29 9.52
C ASP A 154 -16.33 0.29 10.42
N GLY A 155 -15.79 -0.95 10.59
CA GLY A 155 -16.36 -2.01 11.40
C GLY A 155 -17.53 -2.76 10.76
N THR A 156 -18.08 -2.28 9.68
CA THR A 156 -19.23 -2.91 8.96
C THR A 156 -18.79 -3.58 7.67
N THR A 157 -17.60 -3.30 7.19
CA THR A 157 -17.09 -3.77 5.91
C THR A 157 -16.44 -5.15 5.99
N VAL A 158 -16.38 -5.82 4.84
CA VAL A 158 -15.66 -7.09 4.69
C VAL A 158 -14.16 -6.98 4.99
N PHE A 159 -13.60 -5.79 4.90
CA PHE A 159 -12.17 -5.54 5.12
C PHE A 159 -11.73 -5.82 6.56
N ALA A 160 -12.63 -5.69 7.55
CA ALA A 160 -12.39 -6.07 8.94
C ALA A 160 -12.17 -7.59 9.13
N GLN A 161 -12.35 -8.41 8.09
CA GLN A 161 -12.02 -9.84 8.12
C GLN A 161 -10.55 -10.15 7.76
N ALA A 162 -9.76 -9.18 7.34
CA ALA A 162 -8.32 -9.30 7.25
C ALA A 162 -7.71 -9.29 8.67
N GLN A 163 -6.62 -10.03 8.87
CA GLN A 163 -5.90 -10.03 10.15
C GLN A 163 -4.81 -8.95 10.18
N HIS A 164 -4.17 -8.73 9.02
CA HIS A 164 -3.09 -7.73 8.90
C HIS A 164 -3.31 -6.89 7.64
N TRP A 165 -2.94 -5.62 7.74
CA TRP A 165 -2.88 -4.72 6.59
C TRP A 165 -1.59 -3.92 6.61
N ILE A 166 -0.75 -4.14 5.61
CA ILE A 166 0.53 -3.47 5.43
C ILE A 166 0.33 -2.38 4.38
N PHE A 167 0.78 -1.16 4.66
CA PHE A 167 0.63 -0.05 3.72
C PHE A 167 1.85 0.87 3.67
N GLY A 168 1.91 1.73 2.65
CA GLY A 168 2.98 2.69 2.40
C GLY A 168 2.45 4.11 2.19
N HIS A 169 3.07 4.84 1.26
CA HIS A 169 2.67 6.13 0.70
C HIS A 169 2.71 7.34 1.64
N THR A 170 2.26 7.23 2.87
CA THR A 170 2.13 8.35 3.82
C THR A 170 3.45 8.82 4.43
N HIS A 171 4.55 8.12 4.18
CA HIS A 171 5.88 8.35 4.77
C HIS A 171 5.85 8.45 6.31
N TYR A 172 5.00 7.64 6.92
CA TYR A 172 4.83 7.57 8.36
C TYR A 172 4.87 6.13 8.85
N THR A 173 5.86 5.81 9.68
CA THR A 173 5.99 4.50 10.29
C THR A 173 5.05 4.42 11.49
N THR A 174 4.15 3.44 11.49
CA THR A 174 3.13 3.27 12.53
C THR A 174 2.67 1.82 12.60
N SER A 175 2.17 1.41 13.79
CA SER A 175 1.51 0.12 13.98
C SER A 175 0.39 0.29 15.00
N PHE A 176 -0.83 -0.07 14.62
CA PHE A 176 -2.02 0.05 15.47
C PHE A 176 -3.07 -0.99 15.07
N ILE A 177 -4.12 -1.10 15.87
CA ILE A 177 -5.27 -1.99 15.58
C ILE A 177 -6.51 -1.14 15.36
N LYS A 178 -7.19 -1.39 14.23
CA LYS A 178 -8.48 -0.78 13.92
C LYS A 178 -9.45 -1.86 13.47
N GLU A 179 -10.64 -1.92 14.07
CA GLU A 179 -11.68 -2.90 13.76
C GLU A 179 -11.18 -4.37 13.76
N GLY A 180 -10.24 -4.68 14.68
CA GLY A 180 -9.64 -6.00 14.79
C GLY A 180 -8.52 -6.30 13.76
N VAL A 181 -8.29 -5.41 12.81
CA VAL A 181 -7.20 -5.52 11.82
C VAL A 181 -5.94 -4.86 12.37
N ARG A 182 -4.81 -5.57 12.35
CA ARG A 182 -3.51 -4.98 12.66
C ARG A 182 -2.96 -4.26 11.44
N LEU A 183 -2.86 -2.94 11.50
CA LEU A 183 -2.27 -2.10 10.48
C LEU A 183 -0.79 -1.88 10.79
N VAL A 184 0.05 -2.00 9.77
CA VAL A 184 1.50 -1.82 9.89
C VAL A 184 2.02 -1.02 8.72
N SER A 185 2.82 -0.03 9.01
CA SER A 185 3.53 0.78 8.02
C SER A 185 4.94 1.04 8.53
N ASN A 186 5.94 0.65 7.75
CA ASN A 186 7.35 0.83 8.08
C ASN A 186 8.05 1.52 6.88
N GLN A 187 8.01 2.85 6.88
CA GLN A 187 8.32 3.66 5.71
C GLN A 187 9.61 4.44 5.88
N ARG A 188 10.54 4.24 4.96
CA ARG A 188 11.78 4.99 4.91
C ARG A 188 11.57 6.47 4.51
N GLY A 189 10.52 6.76 3.77
CA GLY A 189 10.25 8.09 3.23
C GLY A 189 11.28 8.53 2.18
N TYR A 190 11.36 9.84 1.91
CA TYR A 190 12.37 10.40 1.01
C TYR A 190 13.73 10.42 1.69
N HIS A 191 14.74 9.89 1.00
CA HIS A 191 16.13 10.01 1.40
C HIS A 191 16.77 11.18 0.63
N HIS A 192 16.85 12.34 1.28
CA HIS A 192 17.65 13.43 0.75
C HIS A 192 19.13 13.17 1.10
N ALA A 193 19.98 13.04 0.10
CA ALA A 193 21.42 13.03 0.27
C ALA A 193 21.89 14.46 0.60
N SER A 194 21.53 14.99 1.78
CA SER A 194 22.05 16.25 2.27
C SER A 194 23.17 15.95 3.28
N ASN A 195 24.35 16.48 3.01
CA ASN A 195 25.52 16.47 3.89
C ASN A 195 25.36 17.39 5.12
N SER A 196 24.15 17.62 5.61
CA SER A 196 23.92 18.40 6.82
C SER A 196 23.25 17.51 7.86
N VAL A 197 24.08 17.03 8.78
CA VAL A 197 23.62 16.50 10.08
C VAL A 197 23.09 17.69 10.87
N GLU A 198 21.82 18.01 10.76
CA GLU A 198 21.17 18.85 11.77
C GLU A 198 21.04 18.03 13.07
N LYS A 199 22.00 18.22 13.95
CA LYS A 199 21.93 17.76 15.33
C LYS A 199 20.85 18.56 16.03
N GLY A 200 19.69 17.95 16.32
CA GLY A 200 18.71 18.57 17.19
C GLY A 200 17.24 18.25 16.97
N ALA A 201 16.88 17.45 15.98
CA ALA A 201 15.49 16.95 15.89
C ALA A 201 15.31 15.80 16.89
N SER A 202 14.33 15.89 17.78
CA SER A 202 13.92 14.80 18.66
C SER A 202 13.58 13.59 17.80
N VAL A 203 14.23 12.46 18.06
CA VAL A 203 13.96 11.16 17.43
C VAL A 203 12.49 10.83 17.73
N SER A 204 11.63 10.92 16.73
CA SER A 204 10.24 10.48 16.86
C SER A 204 10.21 8.95 16.91
N SER A 205 9.36 8.37 17.72
CA SER A 205 9.15 6.92 17.88
C SER A 205 8.67 6.20 16.62
N HIS A 206 8.71 6.85 15.48
CA HIS A 206 8.17 6.41 14.18
C HIS A 206 9.25 6.40 13.10
N GLU A 207 10.41 5.81 13.40
CA GLU A 207 11.50 5.67 12.44
C GLU A 207 11.40 4.32 11.70
N PHE A 208 11.87 4.31 10.45
CA PHE A 208 12.04 3.08 9.67
C PHE A 208 13.00 2.11 10.37
N ASP A 209 12.56 0.89 10.60
CA ASP A 209 13.40 -0.20 11.10
C ASP A 209 13.51 -1.31 10.04
N ILE A 210 14.74 -1.59 9.57
CA ILE A 210 15.00 -2.65 8.60
C ILE A 210 14.70 -4.06 9.14
N ASN A 211 14.59 -4.22 10.46
CA ASN A 211 14.30 -5.48 11.13
C ASN A 211 12.82 -5.62 11.53
N GLU A 212 11.96 -4.65 11.12
CA GLU A 212 10.53 -4.73 11.44
C GLU A 212 9.93 -6.02 10.87
N THR A 213 9.19 -6.72 11.71
CA THR A 213 8.56 -8.00 11.37
C THR A 213 7.13 -8.06 11.87
N ILE A 214 6.31 -8.85 11.19
CA ILE A 214 4.95 -9.19 11.63
C ILE A 214 4.95 -10.63 12.09
N SER A 215 4.57 -10.88 13.35
CA SER A 215 4.33 -12.23 13.85
C SER A 215 2.98 -12.73 13.32
N LEU A 216 2.97 -13.97 12.86
CA LEU A 216 1.80 -14.65 12.30
C LEU A 216 1.45 -15.84 13.22
N ASP A 217 1.07 -15.54 14.46
CA ASP A 217 0.70 -16.54 15.46
C ASP A 217 -0.68 -17.16 15.19
#